data_ef2f17322d6006ccf8dae7b3cc8d5278
#
_entry.id   ef2f17322d6006ccf8dae7b3cc8d5278
#
_cell.length_a   1.000
_cell.length_b   1.000
_cell.length_c   1.000
_cell.angle_alpha   90.00
_cell.angle_beta   90.00
_cell.angle_gamma   90.00
#
_symmetry.space_group_name_H-M   'P 1'
#
loop_
_entity.id
_entity.type
_entity.pdbx_description
1 polymer ?
#
loop_
_entity_poly.entity_id
_entity_poly.type
_entity_poly.pdbx_seq_one_letter_code
_entity_poly.pdbx_strand_id
1 'polypeptide(L)'
;MTAVCRSWRASLADQKINFPAICLMLQEDDTSDNHCFYSMLDEIFDGLDLPELREWRYWGSPFGWLVTHDLNGEIRLFNPFSRASYPLPKSSWCIEKLILSINPKESNSNCIVFAIYWGFLDRGRIGFAKPGDLAWRTLIYHNDDDSDDGDEDDDGGGFLWDDAIYFKCNFYGCLNSGEIFLFQDLNGAHPKSVKFASRPPNFHGGRTCYLFDLDGNLCMTCRDPFDVDDGNDDDEDIGYTIKFVIFKLDMDTKSWEKIYSLGD
;
A
#
# COMPACT_ATOMS: atom_id res chain seq x y z
N MET A 1 -10.68 -6.63 -1.37
CA MET A 1 -10.25 -7.15 -2.70
C MET A 1 -8.85 -6.66 -2.95
N THR A 2 -7.89 -7.55 -3.14
CA THR A 2 -6.48 -7.17 -3.32
C THR A 2 -6.12 -7.41 -4.78
N ALA A 3 -5.81 -6.35 -5.53
CA ALA A 3 -5.37 -6.47 -6.91
C ALA A 3 -3.88 -6.83 -6.96
N VAL A 4 -3.49 -7.81 -7.74
CA VAL A 4 -2.12 -8.31 -7.89
C VAL A 4 -1.62 -8.05 -9.30
N CYS A 5 -0.40 -7.56 -9.47
CA CYS A 5 0.12 -6.92 -10.68
C CYS A 5 0.94 -7.83 -11.64
N ARG A 6 1.41 -7.24 -12.76
CA ARG A 6 2.11 -7.86 -13.93
C ARG A 6 3.30 -8.78 -13.62
N SER A 7 3.97 -8.64 -12.49
CA SER A 7 5.17 -9.44 -12.16
C SER A 7 4.87 -10.88 -11.70
N TRP A 8 3.62 -11.23 -11.47
CA TRP A 8 3.20 -12.61 -11.23
C TRP A 8 3.58 -13.55 -12.38
N ARG A 9 3.50 -13.04 -13.61
CA ARG A 9 3.87 -13.81 -14.81
C ARG A 9 5.32 -14.29 -14.79
N ALA A 10 6.25 -13.50 -14.27
CA ALA A 10 7.66 -13.87 -14.18
C ALA A 10 7.92 -14.94 -13.09
N SER A 11 7.17 -14.89 -11.99
CA SER A 11 7.30 -15.86 -10.89
C SER A 11 6.71 -17.23 -11.23
N LEU A 12 5.77 -17.28 -12.17
CA LEU A 12 5.05 -18.50 -12.57
C LEU A 12 5.70 -19.23 -13.75
N ALA A 13 6.60 -18.58 -14.50
CA ALA A 13 7.26 -19.18 -15.66
C ALA A 13 7.97 -20.50 -15.35
N ASP A 14 8.44 -20.69 -14.12
CA ASP A 14 9.12 -21.91 -13.65
C ASP A 14 8.15 -23.06 -13.32
N GLN A 15 6.84 -22.82 -13.18
CA GLN A 15 5.88 -23.82 -12.68
C GLN A 15 4.79 -24.26 -13.68
N LYS A 16 4.82 -23.86 -14.94
CA LYS A 16 3.81 -24.16 -15.95
C LYS A 16 2.37 -23.70 -15.62
N ILE A 17 2.16 -22.92 -14.57
CA ILE A 17 0.88 -22.32 -14.25
C ILE A 17 0.82 -20.99 -14.96
N ASN A 18 -0.01 -20.92 -16.00
CA ASN A 18 -0.10 -19.74 -16.87
C ASN A 18 -1.16 -18.78 -16.33
N PHE A 19 -0.88 -18.14 -15.17
CA PHE A 19 -1.76 -17.09 -14.67
C PHE A 19 -1.56 -15.78 -15.43
N PRO A 20 -2.63 -15.06 -15.71
CA PRO A 20 -2.57 -13.77 -16.39
C PRO A 20 -1.91 -12.69 -15.53
N ALA A 21 -1.53 -11.62 -16.20
CA ALA A 21 -0.70 -10.55 -15.64
C ALA A 21 -1.30 -9.84 -14.41
N ILE A 22 -2.63 -9.81 -14.30
CA ILE A 22 -3.37 -9.18 -13.20
C ILE A 22 -4.46 -10.14 -12.74
N CYS A 23 -4.40 -10.56 -11.48
CA CYS A 23 -5.43 -11.38 -10.86
C CYS A 23 -6.00 -10.71 -9.62
N LEU A 24 -7.30 -10.83 -9.45
CA LEU A 24 -7.96 -10.61 -8.17
C LEU A 24 -7.95 -11.94 -7.40
N MET A 25 -7.49 -11.92 -6.18
CA MET A 25 -7.63 -13.04 -5.27
C MET A 25 -8.92 -12.87 -4.50
N LEU A 26 -9.82 -13.84 -4.66
CA LEU A 26 -11.13 -13.87 -4.04
C LEU A 26 -11.17 -15.05 -3.06
N GLN A 27 -11.69 -14.81 -1.89
CA GLN A 27 -12.00 -15.87 -0.92
C GLN A 27 -13.50 -16.14 -0.99
N GLU A 28 -13.91 -17.41 -1.03
CA GLU A 28 -15.31 -17.78 -1.10
C GLU A 28 -16.06 -17.42 0.18
N ASP A 29 -15.47 -17.78 1.33
CA ASP A 29 -15.90 -17.39 2.66
C ASP A 29 -14.72 -17.49 3.66
N ASP A 30 -14.89 -16.98 4.89
CA ASP A 30 -13.84 -16.97 5.91
C ASP A 30 -13.44 -18.36 6.42
N THR A 31 -14.21 -19.41 6.08
CA THR A 31 -13.97 -20.80 6.49
C THR A 31 -13.39 -21.66 5.37
N SER A 32 -13.39 -21.17 4.14
CA SER A 32 -12.88 -21.88 2.97
C SER A 32 -11.37 -21.73 2.83
N ASP A 33 -10.70 -22.86 2.60
CA ASP A 33 -9.26 -22.86 2.23
C ASP A 33 -9.09 -22.62 0.73
N ASN A 34 -10.17 -22.64 -0.04
CA ASN A 34 -10.14 -22.42 -1.47
C ASN A 34 -10.15 -20.93 -1.79
N HIS A 35 -9.10 -20.46 -2.47
CA HIS A 35 -8.95 -19.10 -2.92
C HIS A 35 -9.01 -19.09 -4.44
N CYS A 36 -9.96 -18.37 -4.97
CA CYS A 36 -10.12 -18.20 -6.41
C CYS A 36 -9.28 -17.03 -6.92
N PHE A 37 -8.61 -17.24 -8.04
CA PHE A 37 -7.87 -16.20 -8.74
C PHE A 37 -8.62 -15.82 -10.00
N TYR A 38 -9.16 -14.63 -10.03
CA TYR A 38 -9.85 -14.10 -11.19
C TYR A 38 -8.91 -13.28 -12.05
N SER A 39 -8.71 -13.71 -13.28
CA SER A 39 -7.97 -12.94 -14.29
C SER A 39 -8.88 -11.88 -14.89
N MET A 40 -8.44 -10.63 -14.83
CA MET A 40 -9.17 -9.53 -15.47
C MET A 40 -9.03 -9.52 -17.00
N LEU A 41 -8.05 -10.25 -17.56
CA LEU A 41 -7.82 -10.29 -18.99
C LEU A 41 -8.50 -11.49 -19.67
N ASP A 42 -8.47 -12.64 -19.01
CA ASP A 42 -8.92 -13.90 -19.61
C ASP A 42 -10.26 -14.37 -19.03
N GLU A 43 -10.82 -13.64 -18.03
CA GLU A 43 -12.06 -13.99 -17.33
C GLU A 43 -12.07 -15.42 -16.77
N ILE A 44 -10.89 -15.93 -16.42
CA ILE A 44 -10.71 -17.30 -15.92
C ILE A 44 -10.64 -17.28 -14.39
N PHE A 45 -11.35 -18.22 -13.77
CA PHE A 45 -11.23 -18.52 -12.35
C PHE A 45 -10.39 -19.78 -12.18
N ASP A 46 -9.29 -19.68 -11.47
CA ASP A 46 -8.52 -20.82 -11.01
C ASP A 46 -8.56 -20.87 -9.47
N GLY A 47 -8.94 -22.01 -8.93
CA GLY A 47 -8.96 -22.25 -7.49
C GLY A 47 -7.61 -22.78 -7.00
N LEU A 48 -7.15 -22.29 -5.87
CA LEU A 48 -5.96 -22.80 -5.18
C LEU A 48 -6.32 -23.04 -3.71
N ASP A 49 -6.12 -24.27 -3.27
CA ASP A 49 -6.29 -24.63 -1.87
C ASP A 49 -5.11 -24.09 -1.05
N LEU A 50 -5.40 -23.16 -0.12
CA LEU A 50 -4.41 -22.42 0.67
C LEU A 50 -4.73 -22.50 2.18
N PRO A 51 -4.69 -23.70 2.78
CA PRO A 51 -4.95 -23.87 4.21
C PRO A 51 -3.99 -23.05 5.09
N GLU A 52 -2.83 -22.67 4.54
CA GLU A 52 -1.87 -21.82 5.23
C GLU A 52 -2.36 -20.39 5.43
N LEU A 53 -3.39 -19.96 4.72
CA LEU A 53 -3.97 -18.62 4.85
C LEU A 53 -5.22 -18.57 5.72
N ARG A 54 -5.65 -19.69 6.28
CA ARG A 54 -6.79 -19.73 7.19
C ARG A 54 -6.54 -18.82 8.40
N GLU A 55 -7.47 -17.92 8.69
CA GLU A 55 -7.39 -16.94 9.77
C GLU A 55 -6.26 -15.89 9.62
N TRP A 56 -5.68 -15.79 8.42
CA TRP A 56 -4.69 -14.78 8.11
C TRP A 56 -5.28 -13.66 7.27
N ARG A 57 -5.01 -12.41 7.64
CA ARG A 57 -5.16 -11.30 6.71
C ARG A 57 -3.99 -11.29 5.74
N TYR A 58 -4.21 -10.86 4.51
CA TYR A 58 -3.15 -10.83 3.51
C TYR A 58 -3.27 -9.63 2.58
N TRP A 59 -2.11 -9.15 2.15
CA TRP A 59 -1.96 -8.10 1.16
C TRP A 59 -1.14 -8.64 0.01
N GLY A 60 -1.59 -8.35 -1.22
CA GLY A 60 -0.88 -8.73 -2.44
C GLY A 60 0.34 -7.84 -2.68
N SER A 61 1.31 -8.37 -3.40
CA SER A 61 2.47 -7.62 -3.85
C SER A 61 2.69 -7.74 -5.35
N PRO A 62 3.50 -6.85 -5.94
CA PRO A 62 3.81 -6.90 -7.37
C PRO A 62 4.50 -8.18 -7.84
N PHE A 63 5.06 -8.97 -6.95
CA PHE A 63 5.93 -10.11 -7.27
C PHE A 63 5.25 -11.47 -7.03
N GLY A 64 3.93 -11.49 -6.82
CA GLY A 64 3.19 -12.71 -6.54
C GLY A 64 3.42 -13.28 -5.14
N TRP A 65 3.95 -12.47 -4.24
CA TRP A 65 4.03 -12.76 -2.83
C TRP A 65 2.87 -12.09 -2.11
N LEU A 66 2.39 -12.75 -1.06
CA LEU A 66 1.48 -12.17 -0.09
C LEU A 66 2.27 -11.78 1.14
N VAL A 67 1.94 -10.65 1.74
CA VAL A 67 2.30 -10.40 3.13
C VAL A 67 1.10 -10.77 3.97
N THR A 68 1.31 -11.62 4.95
CA THR A 68 0.22 -12.19 5.76
C THR A 68 0.41 -11.83 7.22
N HIS A 69 -0.69 -11.60 7.94
CA HIS A 69 -0.74 -11.22 9.34
C HIS A 69 -1.85 -11.98 10.05
N ASP A 70 -1.54 -12.65 11.15
CA ASP A 70 -2.51 -13.39 11.96
C ASP A 70 -2.96 -12.61 13.20
N LEU A 71 -3.92 -13.17 13.93
CA LEU A 71 -4.45 -12.58 15.16
C LEU A 71 -3.46 -12.55 16.32
N ASN A 72 -2.35 -13.32 16.24
CA ASN A 72 -1.30 -13.37 17.25
C ASN A 72 -0.16 -12.38 16.95
N GLY A 73 -0.30 -11.58 15.89
CA GLY A 73 0.71 -10.61 15.46
C GLY A 73 1.86 -11.22 14.67
N GLU A 74 1.75 -12.49 14.26
CA GLU A 74 2.73 -13.11 13.36
C GLU A 74 2.59 -12.50 11.96
N ILE A 75 3.72 -12.11 11.37
CA ILE A 75 3.77 -11.56 10.02
C ILE A 75 4.76 -12.36 9.20
N ARG A 76 4.40 -12.67 7.96
CA ARG A 76 5.32 -13.37 7.04
C ARG A 76 5.06 -12.97 5.59
N LEU A 77 6.07 -13.11 4.78
CA LEU A 77 5.92 -13.20 3.33
C LEU A 77 5.54 -14.64 2.99
N PHE A 78 4.54 -14.82 2.16
CA PHE A 78 4.08 -16.13 1.70
C PHE A 78 3.88 -16.11 0.20
N ASN A 79 4.46 -17.08 -0.50
CA ASN A 79 4.20 -17.25 -1.92
C ASN A 79 3.21 -18.41 -2.11
N PRO A 80 1.98 -18.14 -2.57
CA PRO A 80 0.91 -19.14 -2.64
C PRO A 80 1.21 -20.28 -3.62
N PHE A 81 2.07 -20.06 -4.61
CA PHE A 81 2.39 -21.06 -5.62
C PHE A 81 3.55 -21.97 -5.22
N SER A 82 4.64 -21.38 -4.73
CA SER A 82 5.81 -22.16 -4.28
C SER A 82 5.70 -22.64 -2.84
N ARG A 83 4.73 -22.14 -2.08
CA ARG A 83 4.56 -22.35 -0.62
C ARG A 83 5.77 -21.88 0.21
N ALA A 84 6.68 -21.12 -0.41
CA ALA A 84 7.80 -20.52 0.30
C ALA A 84 7.29 -19.45 1.27
N SER A 85 7.91 -19.40 2.47
CA SER A 85 7.54 -18.46 3.51
C SER A 85 8.78 -17.88 4.19
N TYR A 86 8.78 -16.58 4.44
CA TYR A 86 9.82 -15.88 5.16
C TYR A 86 9.20 -15.10 6.32
N PRO A 87 9.59 -15.39 7.57
CA PRO A 87 9.07 -14.67 8.72
C PRO A 87 9.55 -13.21 8.74
N LEU A 88 8.67 -12.34 9.22
CA LEU A 88 8.94 -10.94 9.54
C LEU A 88 8.79 -10.75 11.06
N PRO A 89 9.29 -9.65 11.64
CA PRO A 89 9.07 -9.38 13.05
C PRO A 89 7.57 -9.31 13.36
N LYS A 90 7.19 -9.81 14.53
CA LYS A 90 5.81 -9.72 15.01
C LYS A 90 5.38 -8.27 15.20
N SER A 91 4.10 -8.02 15.02
CA SER A 91 3.48 -6.74 15.34
C SER A 91 2.03 -6.90 15.73
N SER A 92 1.60 -6.11 16.70
CA SER A 92 0.19 -5.94 17.08
C SER A 92 -0.47 -4.75 16.36
N TRP A 93 0.18 -4.16 15.36
CA TRP A 93 -0.33 -3.01 14.64
C TRP A 93 -1.53 -3.37 13.78
N CYS A 94 -2.47 -2.45 13.66
CA CYS A 94 -3.51 -2.53 12.65
C CYS A 94 -2.91 -2.11 11.30
N ILE A 95 -2.44 -3.07 10.54
CA ILE A 95 -1.80 -2.84 9.25
C ILE A 95 -2.86 -2.50 8.20
N GLU A 96 -2.64 -1.41 7.49
CA GLU A 96 -3.51 -0.93 6.43
C GLU A 96 -2.98 -1.29 5.06
N LYS A 97 -1.67 -1.13 4.86
CA LYS A 97 -1.01 -1.46 3.59
C LYS A 97 0.40 -1.99 3.82
N LEU A 98 0.80 -2.92 2.96
CA LEU A 98 2.15 -3.49 2.92
C LEU A 98 2.68 -3.47 1.49
N ILE A 99 3.94 -3.08 1.33
CA ILE A 99 4.60 -2.92 0.03
C ILE A 99 5.98 -3.58 0.07
N LEU A 100 6.36 -4.26 -1.00
CA LEU A 100 7.69 -4.87 -1.15
C LEU A 100 8.57 -4.05 -2.08
N SER A 101 9.86 -3.93 -1.74
CA SER A 101 10.84 -3.26 -2.61
C SER A 101 11.28 -4.10 -3.80
N ILE A 102 11.48 -5.40 -3.60
CA ILE A 102 11.96 -6.35 -4.61
C ILE A 102 11.32 -7.70 -4.42
N ASN A 103 11.50 -8.58 -5.41
CA ASN A 103 11.08 -9.97 -5.28
C ASN A 103 11.92 -10.69 -4.21
N PRO A 104 11.31 -11.22 -3.13
CA PRO A 104 12.02 -11.96 -2.09
C PRO A 104 12.78 -13.20 -2.60
N LYS A 105 12.36 -13.78 -3.74
CA LYS A 105 13.05 -14.91 -4.37
C LYS A 105 14.46 -14.55 -4.85
N GLU A 106 14.66 -13.30 -5.29
CA GLU A 106 15.95 -12.80 -5.77
C GLU A 106 16.91 -12.53 -4.62
N SER A 107 16.41 -11.90 -3.56
CA SER A 107 17.18 -11.62 -2.36
C SER A 107 16.24 -11.34 -1.18
N ASN A 108 15.97 -12.33 -0.36
CA ASN A 108 15.12 -12.12 0.82
C ASN A 108 15.74 -11.14 1.82
N SER A 109 17.07 -11.19 2.03
CA SER A 109 17.78 -10.31 2.96
C SER A 109 17.81 -8.83 2.54
N ASN A 110 17.57 -8.54 1.25
CA ASN A 110 17.52 -7.17 0.74
C ASN A 110 16.08 -6.69 0.48
N CYS A 111 15.09 -7.58 0.56
CA CYS A 111 13.71 -7.22 0.40
C CYS A 111 13.23 -6.41 1.61
N ILE A 112 12.91 -5.14 1.40
CA ILE A 112 12.28 -4.31 2.41
C ILE A 112 10.77 -4.49 2.30
N VAL A 113 10.14 -4.81 3.41
CA VAL A 113 8.70 -4.74 3.60
C VAL A 113 8.38 -3.43 4.28
N PHE A 114 7.61 -2.59 3.61
CA PHE A 114 7.22 -1.27 4.07
C PHE A 114 5.72 -1.30 4.43
N ALA A 115 5.37 -0.80 5.60
CA ALA A 115 4.04 -0.88 6.17
C ALA A 115 3.49 0.51 6.48
N ILE A 116 2.25 0.75 6.09
CA ILE A 116 1.41 1.80 6.67
C ILE A 116 0.52 1.13 7.70
N TYR A 117 0.49 1.65 8.93
CA TYR A 117 -0.26 1.06 10.03
C TYR A 117 -0.84 2.12 10.96
N TRP A 118 -1.85 1.71 11.72
CA TRP A 118 -2.49 2.54 12.73
C TRP A 118 -2.02 2.08 14.11
N GLY A 119 -1.58 3.02 14.92
CA GLY A 119 -1.36 2.82 16.34
C GLY A 119 -2.64 3.10 17.14
N PHE A 120 -2.64 2.77 18.43
CA PHE A 120 -3.81 2.96 19.30
C PHE A 120 -4.21 4.44 19.48
N LEU A 121 -3.24 5.35 19.35
CA LEU A 121 -3.44 6.81 19.50
C LEU A 121 -3.02 7.60 18.24
N ASP A 122 -2.34 6.94 17.28
CA ASP A 122 -1.71 7.64 16.17
C ASP A 122 -2.16 7.04 14.85
N ARG A 123 -2.68 7.86 13.98
CA ARG A 123 -3.10 7.47 12.64
C ARG A 123 -1.91 7.58 11.67
N GLY A 124 -1.78 6.58 10.79
CA GLY A 124 -0.91 6.65 9.63
C GLY A 124 0.59 6.69 9.95
N ARG A 125 1.08 5.71 10.73
CA ARG A 125 2.52 5.53 10.94
C ARG A 125 3.15 4.67 9.85
N ILE A 126 4.46 4.80 9.72
CA ILE A 126 5.26 4.02 8.80
C ILE A 126 6.22 3.13 9.57
N GLY A 127 6.22 1.85 9.21
CA GLY A 127 7.19 0.87 9.65
C GLY A 127 7.82 0.15 8.47
N PHE A 128 9.02 -0.36 8.66
CA PHE A 128 9.68 -1.19 7.68
C PHE A 128 10.57 -2.24 8.35
N ALA A 129 10.68 -3.39 7.70
CA ALA A 129 11.52 -4.50 8.15
C ALA A 129 11.96 -5.34 6.95
N LYS A 130 12.92 -6.23 7.19
CA LYS A 130 13.33 -7.27 6.24
C LYS A 130 13.08 -8.64 6.82
N PRO A 131 12.95 -9.67 5.99
CA PRO A 131 13.00 -11.04 6.47
C PRO A 131 14.25 -11.30 7.30
N GLY A 132 14.05 -11.79 8.53
CA GLY A 132 15.14 -12.05 9.47
C GLY A 132 15.48 -10.92 10.43
N ASP A 133 14.89 -9.73 10.28
CA ASP A 133 14.99 -8.68 11.28
C ASP A 133 14.30 -9.10 12.59
N LEU A 134 14.80 -8.61 13.72
CA LEU A 134 14.25 -8.91 15.04
C LEU A 134 13.09 -7.98 15.43
N ALA A 135 13.03 -6.80 14.84
CA ALA A 135 12.02 -5.79 15.12
C ALA A 135 11.75 -4.92 13.89
N TRP A 136 10.54 -4.38 13.83
CA TRP A 136 10.20 -3.32 12.88
C TRP A 136 10.94 -2.04 13.27
N ARG A 137 11.42 -1.32 12.27
CA ARG A 137 11.90 0.04 12.40
C ARG A 137 10.78 0.99 12.03
N THR A 138 10.60 2.07 12.77
CA THR A 138 9.54 3.05 12.56
C THR A 138 10.13 4.38 12.13
N LEU A 139 9.41 5.10 11.26
CA LEU A 139 9.71 6.46 10.90
C LEU A 139 8.71 7.37 11.62
N ILE A 140 9.24 8.28 12.42
CA ILE A 140 8.45 9.36 13.01
C ILE A 140 8.60 10.55 12.07
N TYR A 141 7.47 11.07 11.63
CA TYR A 141 7.45 12.31 10.86
C TYR A 141 7.51 13.48 11.87
N HIS A 142 8.49 14.36 11.70
CA HIS A 142 8.54 15.63 12.40
C HIS A 142 8.24 16.74 11.40
N ASN A 143 7.32 17.61 11.73
CA ASN A 143 7.13 18.84 10.99
C ASN A 143 8.27 19.77 11.36
N ASP A 144 9.10 20.17 10.39
CA ASP A 144 10.14 21.19 10.62
C ASP A 144 9.54 22.60 10.85
N ASP A 145 8.22 22.75 10.63
CA ASP A 145 7.48 24.02 10.80
C ASP A 145 6.81 24.17 12.19
N ASP A 146 7.01 23.21 13.10
CA ASP A 146 6.57 23.38 14.49
C ASP A 146 7.36 24.52 15.14
N SER A 147 6.93 25.76 14.87
CA SER A 147 7.23 26.90 15.70
C SER A 147 6.69 26.58 17.10
N ASP A 148 7.57 26.64 18.07
CA ASP A 148 7.44 26.37 19.52
C ASP A 148 6.38 27.29 20.20
N ASP A 149 5.20 27.42 19.61
CA ASP A 149 4.06 28.10 20.21
C ASP A 149 3.20 27.05 20.91
N GLY A 150 3.60 26.80 22.15
CA GLY A 150 3.15 25.82 23.11
C GLY A 150 1.66 25.80 23.45
N ASP A 151 0.82 25.46 22.51
CA ASP A 151 -0.53 24.98 22.79
C ASP A 151 -0.48 23.46 22.96
N GLU A 152 -0.36 23.02 24.23
CA GLU A 152 -0.37 21.61 24.67
C GLU A 152 -1.70 20.88 24.37
N ASP A 153 -2.67 21.55 23.75
CA ASP A 153 -4.00 21.02 23.42
C ASP A 153 -4.17 20.63 21.93
N ASP A 154 -3.11 20.72 21.12
CA ASP A 154 -3.15 20.10 19.80
C ASP A 154 -3.01 18.57 20.00
N ASP A 155 -4.15 17.89 19.99
CA ASP A 155 -4.25 16.43 20.02
C ASP A 155 -3.68 15.80 18.74
N GLY A 156 -2.48 16.27 18.42
CA GLY A 156 -1.55 15.76 17.43
C GLY A 156 -2.27 15.28 16.19
N GLY A 157 -2.79 16.19 15.38
CA GLY A 157 -3.38 15.90 14.08
C GLY A 157 -2.35 15.21 13.21
N GLY A 158 -1.99 13.97 13.60
CA GLY A 158 -0.96 13.16 12.98
C GLY A 158 -1.21 13.08 11.50
N PHE A 159 -0.17 13.32 10.71
CA PHE A 159 -0.21 13.18 9.27
C PHE A 159 -0.73 11.80 8.90
N LEU A 160 -1.85 11.78 8.17
CA LEU A 160 -2.45 10.56 7.69
C LEU A 160 -1.78 10.14 6.40
N TRP A 161 -0.99 9.09 6.46
CA TRP A 161 -0.48 8.42 5.28
C TRP A 161 -1.62 7.66 4.61
N ASP A 162 -1.99 8.06 3.41
CA ASP A 162 -3.03 7.38 2.63
C ASP A 162 -2.46 6.20 1.86
N ASP A 163 -1.30 6.38 1.26
CA ASP A 163 -0.71 5.36 0.41
C ASP A 163 0.81 5.46 0.31
N ALA A 164 1.42 4.38 -0.15
CA ALA A 164 2.83 4.35 -0.53
C ALA A 164 3.07 3.36 -1.68
N ILE A 165 4.16 3.58 -2.40
CA ILE A 165 4.59 2.76 -3.53
C ILE A 165 6.12 2.63 -3.55
N TYR A 166 6.61 1.48 -4.03
CA TYR A 166 8.00 1.33 -4.43
C TYR A 166 8.13 1.60 -5.93
N PHE A 167 8.81 2.68 -6.27
CA PHE A 167 8.92 3.17 -7.63
C PHE A 167 10.36 3.62 -7.92
N LYS A 168 10.95 3.17 -9.03
CA LYS A 168 12.33 3.50 -9.45
C LYS A 168 13.33 3.40 -8.30
N CYS A 169 13.35 2.24 -7.63
CA CYS A 169 14.26 1.91 -6.53
C CYS A 169 14.09 2.74 -5.25
N ASN A 170 13.00 3.45 -5.09
CA ASN A 170 12.70 4.25 -3.91
C ASN A 170 11.28 4.01 -3.41
N PHE A 171 11.05 4.20 -2.11
CA PHE A 171 9.71 4.29 -1.57
C PHE A 171 9.22 5.73 -1.57
N TYR A 172 8.02 5.93 -2.07
CA TYR A 172 7.28 7.19 -2.01
C TYR A 172 6.00 6.96 -1.24
N GLY A 173 5.60 7.94 -0.42
CA GLY A 173 4.32 7.93 0.28
C GLY A 173 3.56 9.21 0.01
N CYS A 174 2.24 9.15 0.03
CA CYS A 174 1.39 10.33 0.00
C CYS A 174 0.63 10.49 1.30
N LEU A 175 0.50 11.74 1.73
CA LEU A 175 -0.39 12.13 2.80
C LEU A 175 -1.79 12.40 2.26
N ASN A 176 -2.80 12.38 3.13
CA ASN A 176 -4.16 12.80 2.81
C ASN A 176 -4.25 14.26 2.35
N SER A 177 -3.24 15.07 2.66
CA SER A 177 -3.07 16.45 2.14
C SER A 177 -2.65 16.48 0.66
N GLY A 178 -2.28 15.34 0.06
CA GLY A 178 -1.79 15.21 -1.31
C GLY A 178 -0.29 15.47 -1.50
N GLU A 179 0.45 15.65 -0.42
CA GLU A 179 1.90 15.84 -0.47
C GLU A 179 2.61 14.50 -0.62
N ILE A 180 3.69 14.49 -1.39
CA ILE A 180 4.52 13.29 -1.62
C ILE A 180 5.82 13.40 -0.84
N PHE A 181 6.17 12.29 -0.19
CA PHE A 181 7.43 12.12 0.53
C PHE A 181 8.25 11.00 -0.08
N LEU A 182 9.56 11.19 -0.06
CA LEU A 182 10.57 10.19 -0.40
C LEU A 182 11.18 9.63 0.88
N PHE A 183 11.22 8.31 1.00
CA PHE A 183 11.86 7.64 2.12
C PHE A 183 13.30 7.27 1.76
N GLN A 184 14.24 7.75 2.57
CA GLN A 184 15.67 7.62 2.33
C GLN A 184 16.34 6.86 3.47
N ASP A 185 17.49 6.24 3.16
CA ASP A 185 18.36 5.55 4.11
C ASP A 185 17.67 4.43 4.92
N LEU A 186 16.69 3.75 4.34
CA LEU A 186 15.96 2.66 5.01
C LEU A 186 16.88 1.48 5.38
N ASN A 187 18.00 1.33 4.70
CA ASN A 187 19.04 0.33 5.01
C ASN A 187 20.12 0.84 5.97
N GLY A 188 20.18 2.14 6.18
CA GLY A 188 21.21 2.80 6.97
C GLY A 188 20.81 3.04 8.43
N ALA A 189 21.65 3.85 9.09
CA ALA A 189 21.49 4.17 10.50
C ALA A 189 20.44 5.26 10.76
N HIS A 190 20.16 6.10 9.77
CA HIS A 190 19.34 7.31 9.92
C HIS A 190 18.22 7.38 8.87
N PRO A 191 17.25 6.43 8.89
CA PRO A 191 16.14 6.46 7.98
C PRO A 191 15.32 7.74 8.18
N LYS A 192 14.91 8.36 7.08
CA LYS A 192 14.15 9.61 7.13
C LYS A 192 13.17 9.71 5.98
N SER A 193 12.11 10.48 6.19
CA SER A 193 11.21 10.96 5.15
C SER A 193 11.56 12.40 4.77
N VAL A 194 11.53 12.70 3.49
CA VAL A 194 11.83 14.03 2.94
C VAL A 194 10.71 14.42 2.01
N LYS A 195 10.16 15.62 2.16
CA LYS A 195 9.16 16.13 1.24
C LYS A 195 9.71 16.15 -0.18
N PHE A 196 9.05 15.46 -1.08
CA PHE A 196 9.48 15.28 -2.47
C PHE A 196 8.72 16.20 -3.42
N ALA A 197 7.40 16.30 -3.25
CA ALA A 197 6.55 17.18 -4.04
C ALA A 197 5.39 17.72 -3.18
N SER A 198 4.98 18.95 -3.49
CA SER A 198 3.80 19.54 -2.91
C SER A 198 2.53 18.93 -3.51
N ARG A 199 1.39 19.15 -2.87
CA ARG A 199 0.09 18.69 -3.38
C ARG A 199 -0.22 19.25 -4.77
N PRO A 200 -1.03 18.53 -5.60
CA PRO A 200 -1.45 19.03 -6.89
C PRO A 200 -2.22 20.38 -6.77
N PRO A 201 -2.15 21.22 -7.81
CA PRO A 201 -2.96 22.44 -7.86
C PRO A 201 -4.47 22.12 -7.74
N ASN A 202 -5.20 22.95 -6.99
CA ASN A 202 -6.64 22.77 -6.73
C ASN A 202 -7.01 21.41 -6.10
N PHE A 203 -6.06 20.78 -5.42
CA PHE A 203 -6.32 19.63 -4.59
C PHE A 203 -6.91 20.10 -3.26
N HIS A 204 -8.10 19.61 -2.95
CA HIS A 204 -8.74 19.82 -1.66
C HIS A 204 -8.46 18.60 -0.78
N GLY A 205 -7.82 18.79 0.36
CA GLY A 205 -7.50 17.72 1.32
C GLY A 205 -8.75 16.97 1.82
N GLY A 206 -8.51 15.85 2.52
CA GLY A 206 -9.58 15.01 3.06
C GLY A 206 -10.08 13.92 2.12
N ARG A 207 -9.43 13.72 0.98
CA ARG A 207 -9.73 12.66 0.01
C ARG A 207 -8.73 11.54 0.15
N THR A 208 -9.18 10.30 -0.01
CA THR A 208 -8.26 9.15 -0.05
C THR A 208 -7.46 9.17 -1.36
N CYS A 209 -6.14 9.15 -1.24
CA CYS A 209 -5.21 9.15 -2.36
C CYS A 209 -4.57 7.77 -2.54
N TYR A 210 -4.28 7.42 -3.78
CA TYR A 210 -3.58 6.18 -4.14
C TYR A 210 -2.45 6.49 -5.12
N LEU A 211 -1.29 5.89 -4.87
CA LEU A 211 -0.12 6.00 -5.75
C LEU A 211 -0.03 4.78 -6.67
N PHE A 212 0.31 5.00 -7.92
CA PHE A 212 0.51 3.92 -8.89
C PHE A 212 1.52 4.30 -9.98
N ASP A 213 2.06 3.26 -10.62
CA ASP A 213 2.93 3.41 -11.80
C ASP A 213 2.08 3.31 -13.07
N LEU A 214 2.11 4.34 -13.87
CA LEU A 214 1.53 4.34 -15.22
C LEU A 214 2.65 4.56 -16.24
N ASP A 215 3.04 3.50 -16.91
CA ASP A 215 4.08 3.50 -17.97
C ASP A 215 5.39 4.17 -17.51
N GLY A 216 5.86 3.86 -16.30
CA GLY A 216 7.09 4.41 -15.73
C GLY A 216 6.96 5.84 -15.22
N ASN A 217 5.73 6.32 -15.04
CA ASN A 217 5.43 7.61 -14.41
C ASN A 217 4.77 7.40 -13.05
N LEU A 218 5.21 8.14 -12.04
CA LEU A 218 4.53 8.15 -10.75
C LEU A 218 3.25 8.97 -10.87
N CYS A 219 2.13 8.31 -10.64
CA CYS A 219 0.81 8.91 -10.69
C CYS A 219 0.12 8.81 -9.34
N MET A 220 -0.75 9.76 -9.06
CA MET A 220 -1.64 9.78 -7.92
C MET A 220 -3.09 9.87 -8.41
N THR A 221 -3.94 8.99 -7.89
CA THR A 221 -5.39 9.14 -8.06
C THR A 221 -6.02 9.49 -6.72
N CYS A 222 -6.98 10.38 -6.76
CA CYS A 222 -7.72 10.79 -5.58
C CYS A 222 -9.18 10.42 -5.77
N ARG A 223 -9.72 9.78 -4.75
CA ARG A 223 -11.13 9.46 -4.66
C ARG A 223 -11.89 10.70 -4.19
N ASP A 224 -12.86 11.14 -4.97
CA ASP A 224 -13.76 12.23 -4.63
C ASP A 224 -15.05 11.64 -4.05
N PRO A 225 -15.24 11.67 -2.72
CA PRO A 225 -16.50 11.24 -2.14
C PRO A 225 -17.60 12.24 -2.50
N PHE A 226 -18.78 11.74 -2.71
CA PHE A 226 -19.96 12.58 -2.80
C PHE A 226 -20.53 12.77 -1.39
N ASP A 227 -20.52 14.00 -0.91
CA ASP A 227 -21.35 14.39 0.21
C ASP A 227 -22.76 14.55 -0.33
N VAL A 228 -23.62 13.57 -0.08
CA VAL A 228 -25.06 13.76 -0.26
C VAL A 228 -25.52 14.55 0.96
N ASP A 229 -25.51 15.87 0.84
CA ASP A 229 -26.21 16.74 1.76
C ASP A 229 -27.71 16.67 1.40
N ASP A 230 -28.38 15.58 1.78
CA ASP A 230 -29.82 15.40 1.60
C ASP A 230 -30.63 15.87 2.80
N GLY A 231 -29.97 16.48 3.80
CA GLY A 231 -30.63 17.11 4.93
C GLY A 231 -31.35 16.16 5.89
N ASN A 232 -31.12 14.86 5.77
CA ASN A 232 -31.64 13.85 6.70
C ASN A 232 -30.54 13.39 7.65
N ASP A 233 -30.63 13.78 8.91
CA ASP A 233 -29.70 13.47 9.98
C ASP A 233 -29.65 11.98 10.42
N ASP A 234 -30.43 11.09 9.79
CA ASP A 234 -30.66 9.72 10.26
C ASP A 234 -30.06 8.61 9.36
N ASP A 235 -29.49 8.92 8.21
CA ASP A 235 -28.86 7.90 7.35
C ASP A 235 -27.34 7.89 7.53
N GLU A 236 -26.79 6.69 7.86
CA GLU A 236 -25.35 6.43 7.84
C GLU A 236 -24.77 6.91 6.51
N ASP A 237 -23.82 7.87 6.55
CA ASP A 237 -23.11 8.44 5.40
C ASP A 237 -22.44 7.33 4.57
N ILE A 238 -23.19 6.73 3.67
CA ILE A 238 -22.64 5.84 2.65
C ILE A 238 -22.05 6.72 1.55
N GLY A 239 -20.85 7.25 1.79
CA GLY A 239 -20.13 8.06 0.83
C GLY A 239 -19.88 7.31 -0.47
N TYR A 240 -20.64 7.62 -1.51
CA TYR A 240 -20.42 7.08 -2.85
C TYR A 240 -19.25 7.78 -3.53
N THR A 241 -18.34 7.02 -4.14
CA THR A 241 -17.30 7.59 -5.00
C THR A 241 -17.92 7.99 -6.33
N ILE A 242 -17.93 9.28 -6.65
CA ILE A 242 -18.44 9.78 -7.93
C ILE A 242 -17.33 9.80 -8.98
N LYS A 243 -16.11 10.09 -8.54
CA LYS A 243 -15.07 10.51 -9.47
C LYS A 243 -13.70 10.16 -8.95
N PHE A 244 -12.85 9.69 -9.86
CA PHE A 244 -11.42 9.64 -9.66
C PHE A 244 -10.77 10.77 -10.46
N VAL A 245 -9.86 11.49 -9.82
CA VAL A 245 -9.01 12.48 -10.48
C VAL A 245 -7.60 11.94 -10.48
N ILE A 246 -6.96 11.95 -11.64
CA ILE A 246 -5.62 11.40 -11.83
C ILE A 246 -4.64 12.53 -12.11
N PHE A 247 -3.52 12.49 -11.40
CA PHE A 247 -2.40 13.40 -11.57
C PHE A 247 -1.14 12.61 -11.84
N LYS A 248 -0.34 13.07 -12.79
CA LYS A 248 1.00 12.56 -13.09
C LYS A 248 2.03 13.52 -12.53
N LEU A 249 3.02 12.97 -11.82
CA LEU A 249 4.12 13.75 -11.26
C LEU A 249 5.30 13.78 -12.23
N ASP A 250 5.72 14.98 -12.59
CA ASP A 250 7.03 15.19 -13.22
C ASP A 250 8.12 15.07 -12.14
N MET A 251 8.96 14.05 -12.27
CA MET A 251 9.97 13.71 -11.27
C MET A 251 11.12 14.72 -11.20
N ASP A 252 11.35 15.52 -12.23
CA ASP A 252 12.43 16.50 -12.31
C ASP A 252 11.97 17.86 -11.75
N THR A 253 10.84 18.35 -12.26
CA THR A 253 10.29 19.65 -11.88
C THR A 253 9.45 19.63 -10.61
N LYS A 254 9.03 18.43 -10.15
CA LYS A 254 8.13 18.22 -9.01
C LYS A 254 6.74 18.84 -9.22
N SER A 255 6.37 19.07 -10.47
CA SER A 255 5.08 19.62 -10.85
C SER A 255 4.09 18.52 -11.23
N TRP A 256 2.79 18.83 -11.09
CA TRP A 256 1.71 17.91 -11.38
C TRP A 256 1.02 18.27 -12.70
N GLU A 257 0.75 17.26 -13.51
CA GLU A 257 -0.10 17.32 -14.69
C GLU A 257 -1.37 16.51 -14.44
N LYS A 258 -2.54 17.12 -14.66
CA LYS A 258 -3.81 16.39 -14.56
C LYS A 258 -4.04 15.57 -15.82
N ILE A 259 -4.32 14.27 -15.66
CA ILE A 259 -4.62 13.35 -16.74
C ILE A 259 -6.13 13.30 -16.93
N TYR A 260 -6.59 13.51 -18.16
CA TYR A 260 -8.01 13.47 -18.55
C TYR A 260 -8.40 12.19 -19.28
N SER A 261 -7.46 11.40 -19.77
CA SER A 261 -7.64 10.11 -20.41
C SER A 261 -6.46 9.21 -20.13
N LEU A 262 -6.70 7.93 -19.89
CA LEU A 262 -5.65 6.91 -19.70
C LEU A 262 -5.13 6.35 -21.03
N GLY A 263 -5.57 6.89 -22.14
CA GLY A 263 -5.30 6.36 -23.47
C GLY A 263 -6.41 5.38 -23.93
N ASP A 264 -6.38 5.04 -25.20
CA ASP A 264 -7.25 4.01 -25.82
C ASP A 264 -6.60 2.63 -25.69
#